data_c98fcb4058fc3e2581439c75e35d7ea0
#
_entry.id   c98fcb4058fc3e2581439c75e35d7ea0
#
_cell.length_a   1.000
_cell.length_b   1.000
_cell.length_c   1.000
_cell.angle_alpha   90.00
_cell.angle_beta   90.00
_cell.angle_gamma   90.00
#
_symmetry.space_group_name_H-M   'P 1'
#
loop_
_entity.id
_entity.type
_entity.pdbx_description
1 polymer ?
#
loop_
_entity_poly.entity_id
_entity_poly.type
_entity_poly.pdbx_seq_one_letter_code
_entity_poly.pdbx_strand_id
1 'polypeptide(L)'
;MPSTPRSTAVPDGPVADYVIVGGGTAGSVIASRLTENPDITVTVIEGGPTDIDRDDVLTLRRWLGLLGGDLDYDYPTTEQPRGNSHIRHSRARVLGGCSSHNTLISFKPLPGDWDEWAEAGAEGWGAAAMDPYFAKLRNNIVPVDEKDRNAIARDFVDAARAAAGVPRVDSFNSKPFHEGVGFFDLAYHPENNKRSSASVAYLHPHIEAGDRPNLRIMLETWAYRLEFDGTRATGVHVRTKDGEEILLRAAREVIVCAGAVDTPRLLLHSGIGPREDLAALGIDVRHDLPGVGENLLDHPESVIVWETDGPIPENSAMDSDAGLFVRRDPESRGPDLMFHFYQIPFTDNPERLGYEKPEHGVSMTPNIPKPRSRGRLYLTSADPEVKPALDFRYFTDEDDHDGRTLVDGIKLAREIAATEPLAHWLKREVCPGPEVTSDEDISEYARKVAHTVYHPAGTCRMGAADDQQAVVDPQLRIRGLEGIRIADASVFPTMPAVNPMIGVLMVGEKCAELLADRARDTAPVTSTSTGGDAR
;
A
#
# COMPACT_ATOMS: atom_id res chain seq x y z
N MET A 1 -10.34 5.20 52.36
CA MET A 1 -9.51 4.15 51.80
C MET A 1 -9.65 4.23 50.29
N PRO A 2 -8.62 4.47 49.52
CA PRO A 2 -8.73 4.46 48.07
C PRO A 2 -8.90 3.00 47.63
N SER A 3 -9.93 2.75 46.86
CA SER A 3 -10.20 1.47 46.20
C SER A 3 -9.11 1.16 45.19
N THR A 4 -8.35 0.09 45.45
CA THR A 4 -7.43 -0.51 44.49
C THR A 4 -8.19 -0.83 43.20
N PRO A 5 -7.73 -0.42 42.02
CA PRO A 5 -8.37 -0.84 40.77
C PRO A 5 -8.23 -2.36 40.64
N ARG A 6 -9.37 -3.06 40.50
CA ARG A 6 -9.36 -4.47 40.12
C ARG A 6 -8.81 -4.55 38.70
N SER A 7 -7.63 -5.12 38.56
CA SER A 7 -7.15 -5.64 37.29
C SER A 7 -8.11 -6.78 36.91
N THR A 8 -9.13 -6.48 36.13
CA THR A 8 -9.90 -7.52 35.45
C THR A 8 -9.00 -8.06 34.35
N ALA A 9 -8.49 -9.28 34.52
CA ALA A 9 -7.76 -9.95 33.45
C ALA A 9 -8.65 -10.00 32.19
N VAL A 10 -8.08 -9.58 31.06
CA VAL A 10 -8.77 -9.66 29.76
C VAL A 10 -9.10 -11.14 29.51
N PRO A 11 -10.37 -11.50 29.19
CA PRO A 11 -10.72 -12.88 28.98
C PRO A 11 -9.99 -13.49 27.78
N ASP A 12 -9.56 -14.75 27.92
CA ASP A 12 -9.00 -15.50 26.80
C ASP A 12 -10.11 -15.83 25.76
N GLY A 13 -9.82 -15.49 24.52
CA GLY A 13 -10.63 -15.85 23.36
C GLY A 13 -10.22 -17.21 22.76
N PRO A 14 -10.69 -17.51 21.54
CA PRO A 14 -10.32 -18.73 20.85
C PRO A 14 -8.83 -18.78 20.54
N VAL A 15 -8.30 -20.00 20.53
CA VAL A 15 -6.92 -20.30 20.10
C VAL A 15 -6.95 -20.68 18.61
N ALA A 16 -6.03 -20.14 17.81
CA ALA A 16 -5.79 -20.56 16.44
C ALA A 16 -4.30 -20.88 16.25
N ASP A 17 -3.95 -21.64 15.22
CA ASP A 17 -2.54 -21.82 14.85
C ASP A 17 -1.90 -20.48 14.50
N TYR A 18 -2.58 -19.69 13.69
CA TYR A 18 -2.14 -18.37 13.28
C TYR A 18 -3.21 -17.32 13.57
N VAL A 19 -2.78 -16.19 14.11
CA VAL A 19 -3.60 -14.96 14.24
C VAL A 19 -3.04 -13.92 13.28
N ILE A 20 -3.85 -13.49 12.31
CA ILE A 20 -3.49 -12.48 11.32
C ILE A 20 -4.12 -11.15 11.72
N VAL A 21 -3.31 -10.13 11.94
CA VAL A 21 -3.76 -8.78 12.26
C VAL A 21 -3.85 -7.95 10.99
N GLY A 22 -5.06 -7.68 10.53
CA GLY A 22 -5.39 -6.98 9.29
C GLY A 22 -5.86 -7.93 8.20
N GLY A 23 -7.15 -7.88 7.86
CA GLY A 23 -7.77 -8.57 6.72
C GLY A 23 -7.57 -7.81 5.41
N GLY A 24 -6.44 -7.09 5.28
CA GLY A 24 -6.09 -6.27 4.12
C GLY A 24 -5.47 -7.05 2.97
N THR A 25 -4.73 -6.34 2.11
CA THR A 25 -4.17 -6.86 0.86
C THR A 25 -3.34 -8.14 1.07
N ALA A 26 -2.35 -8.15 1.97
CA ALA A 26 -1.54 -9.34 2.22
C ALA A 26 -2.23 -10.33 3.16
N GLY A 27 -2.93 -9.84 4.20
CA GLY A 27 -3.59 -10.72 5.18
C GLY A 27 -4.65 -11.62 4.56
N SER A 28 -5.40 -11.12 3.57
CA SER A 28 -6.38 -11.92 2.80
C SER A 28 -5.70 -13.06 2.03
N VAL A 29 -4.56 -12.79 1.40
CA VAL A 29 -3.75 -13.80 0.69
C VAL A 29 -3.27 -14.88 1.66
N ILE A 30 -2.62 -14.48 2.76
CA ILE A 30 -2.03 -15.39 3.74
C ILE A 30 -3.12 -16.26 4.38
N ALA A 31 -4.24 -15.68 4.78
CA ALA A 31 -5.38 -16.39 5.37
C ALA A 31 -5.92 -17.46 4.42
N SER A 32 -6.14 -17.10 3.16
CA SER A 32 -6.63 -18.04 2.15
C SER A 32 -5.65 -19.17 1.90
N ARG A 33 -4.36 -18.87 1.75
CA ARG A 33 -3.32 -19.89 1.49
C ARG A 33 -3.10 -20.85 2.66
N LEU A 34 -3.03 -20.34 3.88
CA LEU A 34 -2.82 -21.17 5.05
C LEU A 34 -3.98 -22.13 5.28
N THR A 35 -5.21 -21.69 5.05
CA THR A 35 -6.41 -22.49 5.24
C THR A 35 -6.69 -23.50 4.11
N GLU A 36 -5.88 -23.54 3.06
CA GLU A 36 -5.86 -24.66 2.10
C GLU A 36 -5.50 -25.98 2.78
N ASN A 37 -4.71 -25.93 3.86
CA ASN A 37 -4.50 -27.08 4.74
C ASN A 37 -5.60 -27.11 5.82
N PRO A 38 -6.50 -28.12 5.83
CA PRO A 38 -7.60 -28.22 6.80
C PRO A 38 -7.15 -28.39 8.26
N ASP A 39 -5.91 -28.82 8.49
CA ASP A 39 -5.34 -28.99 9.83
C ASP A 39 -4.77 -27.68 10.42
N ILE A 40 -4.77 -26.60 9.65
CA ILE A 40 -4.28 -25.27 10.06
C ILE A 40 -5.49 -24.37 10.34
N THR A 41 -5.57 -23.86 11.54
CA THR A 41 -6.61 -22.90 11.94
C THR A 41 -6.09 -21.46 11.88
N VAL A 42 -6.87 -20.55 11.28
CA VAL A 42 -6.52 -19.13 11.12
C VAL A 42 -7.63 -18.24 11.66
N THR A 43 -7.26 -17.27 12.49
CA THR A 43 -8.14 -16.16 12.86
C THR A 43 -7.60 -14.87 12.26
N VAL A 44 -8.41 -14.20 11.45
CA VAL A 44 -8.14 -12.85 10.89
C VAL A 44 -8.86 -11.81 11.73
N ILE A 45 -8.15 -10.74 12.09
CA ILE A 45 -8.69 -9.57 12.78
C ILE A 45 -8.77 -8.43 11.78
N GLU A 46 -9.95 -7.83 11.57
CA GLU A 46 -10.14 -6.69 10.69
C GLU A 46 -10.91 -5.58 11.41
N GLY A 47 -10.35 -4.36 11.40
CA GLY A 47 -10.92 -3.19 12.08
C GLY A 47 -12.18 -2.64 11.40
N GLY A 48 -12.37 -2.96 10.13
CA GLY A 48 -13.52 -2.53 9.34
C GLY A 48 -14.63 -3.58 9.19
N PRO A 49 -15.74 -3.19 8.55
CA PRO A 49 -16.81 -4.12 8.19
C PRO A 49 -16.43 -4.99 6.98
N THR A 50 -17.35 -5.88 6.60
CA THR A 50 -17.25 -6.63 5.35
C THR A 50 -17.42 -5.72 4.14
N ASP A 51 -16.79 -6.09 3.02
CA ASP A 51 -17.04 -5.52 1.69
C ASP A 51 -18.07 -6.33 0.88
N ILE A 52 -18.51 -7.48 1.39
CA ILE A 52 -19.54 -8.32 0.74
C ILE A 52 -20.85 -7.51 0.67
N ASP A 53 -21.50 -7.55 -0.50
CA ASP A 53 -22.75 -6.82 -0.81
C ASP A 53 -22.64 -5.28 -0.69
N ARG A 54 -21.43 -4.73 -0.61
CA ARG A 54 -21.18 -3.29 -0.58
C ARG A 54 -20.92 -2.77 -2.00
N ASP A 55 -21.99 -2.37 -2.69
CA ASP A 55 -21.89 -1.86 -4.07
C ASP A 55 -21.05 -0.57 -4.18
N ASP A 56 -21.05 0.26 -3.14
CA ASP A 56 -20.22 1.44 -3.01
C ASP A 56 -18.71 1.11 -2.95
N VAL A 57 -18.36 0.00 -2.34
CA VAL A 57 -16.98 -0.52 -2.27
C VAL A 57 -16.64 -1.33 -3.52
N LEU A 58 -17.51 -2.27 -3.91
CA LEU A 58 -17.23 -3.25 -4.96
C LEU A 58 -17.21 -2.65 -6.37
N THR A 59 -17.92 -1.53 -6.63
CA THR A 59 -17.89 -0.86 -7.94
C THR A 59 -16.63 0.01 -8.04
N LEU A 60 -15.71 -0.35 -8.93
CA LEU A 60 -14.38 0.27 -9.04
C LEU A 60 -14.46 1.78 -9.26
N ARG A 61 -15.32 2.25 -10.16
CA ARG A 61 -15.45 3.68 -10.49
C ARG A 61 -15.91 4.56 -9.32
N ARG A 62 -16.41 3.96 -8.22
CA ARG A 62 -16.83 4.69 -7.01
C ARG A 62 -15.69 4.99 -6.03
N TRP A 63 -14.46 4.64 -6.38
CA TRP A 63 -13.30 4.75 -5.48
C TRP A 63 -13.12 6.13 -4.84
N LEU A 64 -13.36 7.21 -5.60
CA LEU A 64 -13.19 8.58 -5.09
C LEU A 64 -14.12 8.88 -3.90
N GLY A 65 -15.34 8.33 -3.90
CA GLY A 65 -16.30 8.48 -2.80
C GLY A 65 -15.95 7.73 -1.52
N LEU A 66 -14.91 6.88 -1.54
CA LEU A 66 -14.44 6.16 -0.36
C LEU A 66 -13.41 6.96 0.45
N LEU A 67 -12.72 7.92 -0.20
CA LEU A 67 -11.67 8.72 0.42
C LEU A 67 -12.27 9.68 1.46
N GLY A 68 -11.73 9.66 2.68
CA GLY A 68 -12.20 10.49 3.80
C GLY A 68 -13.59 10.12 4.34
N GLY A 69 -14.19 9.00 3.87
CA GLY A 69 -15.49 8.49 4.32
C GLY A 69 -15.41 7.57 5.55
N ASP A 70 -16.54 6.94 5.88
CA ASP A 70 -16.67 6.06 7.07
C ASP A 70 -15.78 4.81 7.01
N LEU A 71 -15.34 4.42 5.81
CA LEU A 71 -14.44 3.28 5.58
C LEU A 71 -12.97 3.70 5.49
N ASP A 72 -12.63 4.88 5.98
CA ASP A 72 -11.28 5.44 5.91
C ASP A 72 -10.78 5.82 7.29
N TYR A 73 -9.56 5.40 7.62
CA TYR A 73 -8.87 5.88 8.83
C TYR A 73 -8.43 7.34 8.69
N ASP A 74 -8.25 7.85 7.48
CA ASP A 74 -7.97 9.25 7.16
C ASP A 74 -6.88 9.90 8.04
N TYR A 75 -5.63 9.47 7.86
CA TYR A 75 -4.49 9.95 8.65
C TYR A 75 -3.98 11.30 8.16
N PRO A 76 -3.91 12.34 9.01
CA PRO A 76 -3.27 13.60 8.66
C PRO A 76 -1.74 13.46 8.68
N THR A 77 -1.04 14.22 7.82
CA THR A 77 0.40 14.43 7.98
C THR A 77 0.69 15.44 9.10
N THR A 78 1.91 15.38 9.65
CA THR A 78 2.46 16.47 10.43
C THR A 78 2.76 17.68 9.54
N GLU A 79 3.22 18.78 10.14
CA GLU A 79 3.72 19.92 9.36
C GLU A 79 4.83 19.48 8.39
N GLN A 80 4.73 19.91 7.13
CA GLN A 80 5.69 19.63 6.05
C GLN A 80 6.30 20.94 5.56
N PRO A 81 7.38 21.44 6.17
CA PRO A 81 7.91 22.79 5.90
C PRO A 81 8.31 23.05 4.44
N ARG A 82 8.69 21.99 3.71
CA ARG A 82 9.07 22.07 2.29
C ARG A 82 7.99 21.56 1.33
N GLY A 83 6.83 21.20 1.83
CA GLY A 83 5.74 20.61 1.04
C GLY A 83 4.36 21.09 1.48
N ASN A 84 3.36 20.25 1.28
CA ASN A 84 1.97 20.47 1.67
C ASN A 84 1.66 19.80 3.01
N SER A 85 1.35 20.60 4.03
CA SER A 85 0.97 20.10 5.37
C SER A 85 -0.51 19.66 5.48
N HIS A 86 -1.28 19.75 4.40
CA HIS A 86 -2.71 19.41 4.38
C HIS A 86 -3.00 18.05 3.75
N ILE A 87 -1.96 17.27 3.43
CA ILE A 87 -2.11 15.93 2.86
C ILE A 87 -2.80 15.03 3.90
N ARG A 88 -3.80 14.29 3.44
CA ARG A 88 -4.50 13.25 4.20
C ARG A 88 -4.21 11.91 3.55
N HIS A 89 -3.71 10.97 4.34
CA HIS A 89 -3.45 9.61 3.87
C HIS A 89 -4.66 8.73 4.12
N SER A 90 -5.42 8.50 3.08
CA SER A 90 -6.53 7.54 3.08
C SER A 90 -5.99 6.13 3.29
N ARG A 91 -6.47 5.45 4.34
CA ARG A 91 -6.18 4.03 4.64
C ARG A 91 -7.49 3.32 4.90
N ALA A 92 -7.76 2.31 4.10
CA ALA A 92 -9.03 1.61 4.16
C ALA A 92 -9.27 0.90 5.49
N ARG A 93 -10.49 1.04 6.00
CA ARG A 93 -11.04 0.34 7.16
C ARG A 93 -12.19 -0.55 6.70
N VAL A 94 -11.86 -1.61 5.98
CA VAL A 94 -12.80 -2.58 5.40
C VAL A 94 -12.06 -3.86 5.02
N LEU A 95 -12.75 -5.00 4.97
CA LEU A 95 -12.18 -6.27 4.52
C LEU A 95 -11.55 -6.11 3.12
N GLY A 96 -10.36 -6.70 2.91
CA GLY A 96 -9.52 -6.49 1.73
C GLY A 96 -8.61 -5.26 1.84
N GLY A 97 -8.80 -4.41 2.87
CA GLY A 97 -7.96 -3.23 3.12
C GLY A 97 -7.92 -2.29 1.94
N CYS A 98 -6.75 -1.68 1.69
CA CYS A 98 -6.60 -0.70 0.62
C CYS A 98 -6.90 -1.25 -0.78
N SER A 99 -6.85 -2.57 -1.03
CA SER A 99 -7.28 -3.14 -2.31
C SER A 99 -8.80 -3.06 -2.55
N SER A 100 -9.60 -2.92 -1.47
CA SER A 100 -11.05 -2.66 -1.56
C SER A 100 -11.39 -1.17 -1.66
N HIS A 101 -10.39 -0.27 -1.67
CA HIS A 101 -10.56 1.17 -1.55
C HIS A 101 -9.88 1.96 -2.68
N ASN A 102 -8.76 1.46 -3.21
CA ASN A 102 -7.93 2.12 -4.21
C ASN A 102 -8.48 1.97 -5.65
N THR A 103 -7.76 2.49 -6.63
CA THR A 103 -8.08 2.42 -8.06
C THR A 103 -7.78 1.07 -8.71
N LEU A 104 -7.17 0.13 -7.98
CA LEU A 104 -6.73 -1.19 -8.48
C LEU A 104 -5.79 -1.13 -9.70
N ILE A 105 -5.09 -0.02 -9.92
CA ILE A 105 -4.01 0.03 -10.90
C ILE A 105 -2.96 -0.99 -10.50
N SER A 106 -2.70 -1.94 -11.39
CA SER A 106 -1.99 -3.17 -11.10
C SER A 106 -0.74 -3.30 -11.94
N PHE A 107 0.40 -2.96 -11.36
CA PHE A 107 1.70 -3.14 -11.99
C PHE A 107 2.48 -4.23 -11.26
N LYS A 108 2.98 -5.21 -12.02
CA LYS A 108 4.03 -6.10 -11.54
C LYS A 108 5.27 -5.24 -11.23
N PRO A 109 5.81 -5.27 -10.00
CA PRO A 109 7.05 -4.55 -9.69
C PRO A 109 8.16 -4.91 -10.69
N LEU A 110 8.93 -3.91 -11.05
CA LEU A 110 9.99 -4.08 -12.05
C LEU A 110 11.13 -4.96 -11.50
N PRO A 111 11.87 -5.68 -12.37
CA PRO A 111 13.02 -6.47 -11.92
C PRO A 111 13.99 -5.65 -11.08
N GLY A 112 14.27 -4.40 -11.47
CA GLY A 112 15.15 -3.50 -10.74
C GLY A 112 14.68 -3.17 -9.32
N ASP A 113 13.36 -3.11 -9.08
CA ASP A 113 12.82 -2.86 -7.74
C ASP A 113 13.14 -4.02 -6.77
N TRP A 114 12.97 -5.26 -7.24
CA TRP A 114 13.29 -6.45 -6.46
C TRP A 114 14.80 -6.63 -6.25
N ASP A 115 15.61 -6.34 -7.27
CA ASP A 115 17.06 -6.45 -7.16
C ASP A 115 17.61 -5.41 -6.18
N GLU A 116 17.05 -4.19 -6.12
CA GLU A 116 17.34 -3.22 -5.07
C GLU A 116 17.01 -3.74 -3.66
N TRP A 117 15.93 -4.51 -3.50
CA TRP A 117 15.61 -5.11 -2.20
C TRP A 117 16.65 -6.15 -1.79
N ALA A 118 17.08 -7.01 -2.72
CA ALA A 118 18.14 -7.98 -2.46
C ALA A 118 19.46 -7.30 -2.10
N GLU A 119 19.81 -6.21 -2.79
CA GLU A 119 21.00 -5.39 -2.51
C GLU A 119 20.91 -4.68 -1.16
N ALA A 120 19.72 -4.29 -0.72
CA ALA A 120 19.45 -3.74 0.61
C ALA A 120 19.48 -4.81 1.72
N GLY A 121 19.87 -6.06 1.39
CA GLY A 121 20.02 -7.16 2.33
C GLY A 121 18.80 -8.05 2.52
N ALA A 122 17.77 -7.88 1.69
CA ALA A 122 16.64 -8.80 1.63
C ALA A 122 16.99 -10.04 0.77
N GLU A 123 17.81 -10.93 1.31
CA GLU A 123 18.23 -12.16 0.62
C GLU A 123 17.03 -13.01 0.19
N GLY A 124 16.99 -13.45 -1.07
CA GLY A 124 15.89 -14.23 -1.63
C GLY A 124 14.71 -13.37 -2.10
N TRP A 125 14.84 -12.03 -2.16
CA TRP A 125 13.82 -11.11 -2.66
C TRP A 125 14.17 -10.45 -4.00
N GLY A 126 15.24 -10.87 -4.67
CA GLY A 126 15.58 -10.42 -6.01
C GLY A 126 14.57 -10.87 -7.07
N ALA A 127 14.64 -10.26 -8.26
CA ALA A 127 13.68 -10.43 -9.35
C ALA A 127 13.40 -11.90 -9.70
N ALA A 128 14.44 -12.72 -9.86
CA ALA A 128 14.30 -14.14 -10.20
C ALA A 128 13.53 -14.94 -9.14
N ALA A 129 13.68 -14.59 -7.86
CA ALA A 129 12.97 -15.25 -6.76
C ALA A 129 11.53 -14.77 -6.61
N MET A 130 11.26 -13.50 -6.98
CA MET A 130 9.92 -12.91 -6.82
C MET A 130 9.02 -13.11 -8.03
N ASP A 131 9.57 -13.23 -9.23
CA ASP A 131 8.80 -13.36 -10.48
C ASP A 131 7.71 -14.45 -10.45
N PRO A 132 7.95 -15.65 -9.88
CA PRO A 132 6.93 -16.70 -9.82
C PRO A 132 5.69 -16.35 -8.99
N TYR A 133 5.79 -15.42 -8.02
CA TYR A 133 4.67 -15.06 -7.16
C TYR A 133 3.60 -14.24 -7.88
N PHE A 134 3.97 -13.49 -8.91
CA PHE A 134 2.98 -12.80 -9.74
C PHE A 134 2.01 -13.79 -10.42
N ALA A 135 2.51 -14.90 -10.91
CA ALA A 135 1.67 -15.94 -11.54
C ALA A 135 0.77 -16.70 -10.54
N LYS A 136 1.05 -16.60 -9.22
CA LYS A 136 0.20 -17.22 -8.16
C LYS A 136 -1.00 -16.35 -7.80
N LEU A 137 -1.04 -15.08 -8.21
CA LEU A 137 -2.11 -14.15 -7.86
C LEU A 137 -3.45 -14.61 -8.45
N ARG A 138 -4.51 -14.47 -7.67
CA ARG A 138 -5.89 -14.86 -8.04
C ARG A 138 -6.71 -13.67 -8.54
N ASN A 139 -6.18 -12.46 -8.41
CA ASN A 139 -6.83 -11.26 -8.89
C ASN A 139 -6.99 -11.29 -10.42
N ASN A 140 -8.13 -10.86 -10.92
CA ASN A 140 -8.38 -10.71 -12.36
C ASN A 140 -7.70 -9.42 -12.87
N ILE A 141 -6.42 -9.51 -13.22
CA ILE A 141 -5.61 -8.38 -13.70
C ILE A 141 -5.67 -8.34 -15.22
N VAL A 142 -6.33 -7.33 -15.76
CA VAL A 142 -6.54 -7.16 -17.20
C VAL A 142 -6.38 -5.69 -17.62
N PRO A 143 -5.99 -5.39 -18.86
CA PRO A 143 -5.99 -4.02 -19.36
C PRO A 143 -7.39 -3.40 -19.28
N VAL A 144 -7.46 -2.07 -19.11
CA VAL A 144 -8.72 -1.32 -19.24
C VAL A 144 -9.42 -1.74 -20.53
N ASP A 145 -10.69 -2.15 -20.44
CA ASP A 145 -11.48 -2.64 -21.57
C ASP A 145 -11.65 -1.56 -22.64
N GLU A 146 -11.68 -1.98 -23.89
CA GLU A 146 -11.77 -1.06 -25.04
C GLU A 146 -13.00 -0.14 -24.98
N LYS A 147 -14.12 -0.63 -24.43
CA LYS A 147 -15.36 0.13 -24.25
C LYS A 147 -15.21 1.30 -23.25
N ASP A 148 -14.28 1.18 -22.29
CA ASP A 148 -14.03 2.15 -21.23
C ASP A 148 -12.91 3.14 -21.60
N ARG A 149 -12.21 2.91 -22.74
CA ARG A 149 -11.19 3.81 -23.28
C ARG A 149 -11.83 4.97 -24.03
N ASN A 150 -12.19 6.03 -23.35
CA ASN A 150 -12.81 7.20 -24.00
C ASN A 150 -11.85 7.97 -24.92
N ALA A 151 -12.41 8.90 -25.74
CA ALA A 151 -11.66 9.59 -26.78
C ALA A 151 -10.53 10.45 -26.21
N ILE A 152 -10.78 11.23 -25.15
CA ILE A 152 -9.75 12.12 -24.58
C ILE A 152 -8.59 11.34 -23.97
N ALA A 153 -8.84 10.15 -23.37
CA ALA A 153 -7.78 9.30 -22.84
C ALA A 153 -6.94 8.66 -23.97
N ARG A 154 -7.56 8.33 -25.11
CA ARG A 154 -6.82 7.89 -26.31
C ARG A 154 -5.94 9.00 -26.85
N ASP A 155 -6.49 10.21 -26.94
CA ASP A 155 -5.79 11.40 -27.42
C ASP A 155 -4.66 11.80 -26.48
N PHE A 156 -4.83 11.63 -25.16
CA PHE A 156 -3.73 11.75 -24.19
C PHE A 156 -2.61 10.75 -24.49
N VAL A 157 -2.93 9.47 -24.71
CA VAL A 157 -1.91 8.45 -25.00
C VAL A 157 -1.11 8.80 -26.26
N ASP A 158 -1.79 9.27 -27.32
CA ASP A 158 -1.13 9.62 -28.58
C ASP A 158 -0.29 10.93 -28.44
N ALA A 159 -0.81 11.93 -27.75
CA ALA A 159 -0.09 13.19 -27.48
C ALA A 159 1.13 12.96 -26.56
N ALA A 160 0.97 12.22 -25.47
CA ALA A 160 2.05 11.91 -24.55
C ALA A 160 3.15 11.07 -25.20
N ARG A 161 2.78 10.12 -26.05
CA ARG A 161 3.74 9.38 -26.88
C ARG A 161 4.58 10.31 -27.75
N ALA A 162 3.93 11.28 -28.41
CA ALA A 162 4.62 12.21 -29.30
C ALA A 162 5.49 13.20 -28.54
N ALA A 163 4.98 13.78 -27.45
CA ALA A 163 5.70 14.77 -26.66
C ALA A 163 6.88 14.19 -25.88
N ALA A 164 6.67 13.05 -25.20
CA ALA A 164 7.73 12.41 -24.41
C ALA A 164 8.67 11.50 -25.22
N GLY A 165 8.32 11.17 -26.48
CA GLY A 165 9.14 10.30 -27.33
C GLY A 165 9.20 8.84 -26.87
N VAL A 166 8.26 8.39 -26.03
CA VAL A 166 8.25 7.05 -25.43
C VAL A 166 7.41 6.07 -26.25
N PRO A 167 7.64 4.74 -26.12
CA PRO A 167 6.83 3.74 -26.81
C PRO A 167 5.40 3.67 -26.24
N ARG A 168 4.43 3.32 -27.10
CA ARG A 168 3.11 2.87 -26.65
C ARG A 168 3.21 1.47 -26.06
N VAL A 169 2.51 1.24 -24.94
CA VAL A 169 2.46 -0.03 -24.23
C VAL A 169 1.02 -0.54 -24.24
N ASP A 170 0.82 -1.79 -24.66
CA ASP A 170 -0.51 -2.43 -24.70
C ASP A 170 -0.92 -2.99 -23.33
N SER A 171 0.07 -3.44 -22.54
CA SER A 171 -0.04 -3.85 -21.13
C SER A 171 1.29 -3.66 -20.45
N PHE A 172 1.30 -2.93 -19.35
CA PHE A 172 2.50 -2.71 -18.54
C PHE A 172 3.00 -3.99 -17.83
N ASN A 173 2.17 -5.04 -17.77
CA ASN A 173 2.53 -6.32 -17.17
C ASN A 173 3.04 -7.36 -18.18
N SER A 174 2.97 -7.09 -19.50
CA SER A 174 3.36 -8.04 -20.54
C SER A 174 4.86 -8.33 -20.59
N LYS A 175 5.67 -7.33 -20.27
CA LYS A 175 7.14 -7.40 -20.20
C LYS A 175 7.67 -6.28 -19.32
N PRO A 176 8.91 -6.40 -18.77
CA PRO A 176 9.56 -5.29 -18.11
C PRO A 176 9.65 -4.07 -19.01
N PHE A 177 9.44 -2.89 -18.42
CA PHE A 177 9.54 -1.61 -19.12
C PHE A 177 10.41 -0.63 -18.33
N HIS A 178 10.97 0.35 -19.00
CA HIS A 178 11.69 1.47 -18.40
C HIS A 178 10.98 2.80 -18.63
N GLU A 179 10.17 2.85 -19.68
CA GLU A 179 9.36 3.99 -20.08
C GLU A 179 8.22 3.52 -20.98
N GLY A 180 7.18 4.30 -21.09
CA GLY A 180 6.04 3.99 -21.96
C GLY A 180 4.76 4.72 -21.56
N VAL A 181 3.82 4.77 -22.50
CA VAL A 181 2.48 5.34 -22.31
C VAL A 181 1.43 4.37 -22.78
N GLY A 182 0.33 4.26 -22.05
CA GLY A 182 -0.76 3.35 -22.39
C GLY A 182 -1.90 3.38 -21.39
N PHE A 183 -2.88 2.52 -21.65
CA PHE A 183 -3.94 2.25 -20.68
C PHE A 183 -3.43 1.30 -19.60
N PHE A 184 -3.89 1.52 -18.37
CA PHE A 184 -3.48 0.71 -17.23
C PHE A 184 -4.03 -0.73 -17.30
N ASP A 185 -3.32 -1.64 -16.63
CA ASP A 185 -3.87 -2.91 -16.21
C ASP A 185 -4.52 -2.73 -14.83
N LEU A 186 -5.75 -3.22 -14.67
CA LEU A 186 -6.54 -3.10 -13.45
C LEU A 186 -6.91 -4.48 -12.91
N ALA A 187 -6.96 -4.62 -11.58
CA ALA A 187 -7.50 -5.81 -10.95
C ALA A 187 -9.04 -5.68 -10.83
N TYR A 188 -9.77 -5.95 -11.92
CA TYR A 188 -11.23 -5.76 -11.98
C TYR A 188 -11.91 -6.73 -12.95
N HIS A 189 -13.23 -6.72 -12.97
CA HIS A 189 -14.09 -7.46 -13.87
C HIS A 189 -14.73 -6.46 -14.86
N PRO A 190 -14.25 -6.38 -16.11
CA PRO A 190 -14.70 -5.37 -17.07
C PRO A 190 -16.20 -5.42 -17.38
N GLU A 191 -16.80 -6.62 -17.35
CA GLU A 191 -18.21 -6.85 -17.70
C GLU A 191 -19.19 -6.13 -16.76
N ASN A 192 -18.78 -5.83 -15.51
CA ASN A 192 -19.64 -5.23 -14.50
C ASN A 192 -18.97 -4.11 -13.69
N ASN A 193 -17.74 -3.74 -14.03
CA ASN A 193 -16.90 -2.77 -13.31
C ASN A 193 -16.69 -3.09 -11.81
N LYS A 194 -16.69 -4.40 -11.46
CA LYS A 194 -16.44 -4.81 -10.07
C LYS A 194 -14.96 -5.02 -9.80
N ARG A 195 -14.54 -4.68 -8.59
CA ARG A 195 -13.18 -4.88 -8.09
C ARG A 195 -12.83 -6.37 -8.04
N SER A 196 -11.58 -6.68 -8.35
CA SER A 196 -10.93 -7.93 -7.98
C SER A 196 -9.90 -7.65 -6.87
N SER A 197 -10.38 -7.10 -5.74
CA SER A 197 -9.58 -6.81 -4.54
C SER A 197 -9.01 -8.10 -3.92
N ALA A 198 -8.16 -7.97 -2.90
CA ALA A 198 -7.63 -9.14 -2.20
C ALA A 198 -8.75 -9.95 -1.51
N SER A 199 -9.74 -9.30 -0.89
CA SER A 199 -10.91 -9.99 -0.32
C SER A 199 -11.72 -10.73 -1.37
N VAL A 200 -12.04 -10.06 -2.49
CA VAL A 200 -12.79 -10.65 -3.61
C VAL A 200 -12.07 -11.86 -4.21
N ALA A 201 -10.76 -11.75 -4.41
CA ALA A 201 -9.99 -12.81 -5.07
C ALA A 201 -9.65 -14.00 -4.14
N TYR A 202 -9.51 -13.76 -2.84
CA TYR A 202 -8.98 -14.75 -1.91
C TYR A 202 -9.93 -15.19 -0.79
N LEU A 203 -10.87 -14.34 -0.36
CA LEU A 203 -11.75 -14.64 0.78
C LEU A 203 -13.21 -14.87 0.38
N HIS A 204 -13.78 -14.03 -0.49
CA HIS A 204 -15.20 -14.15 -0.89
C HIS A 204 -15.58 -15.54 -1.38
N PRO A 205 -14.79 -16.21 -2.27
CA PRO A 205 -15.17 -17.55 -2.74
C PRO A 205 -15.32 -18.57 -1.61
N HIS A 206 -14.53 -18.43 -0.54
CA HIS A 206 -14.54 -19.34 0.60
C HIS A 206 -15.62 -18.99 1.64
N ILE A 207 -15.89 -17.68 1.82
CA ILE A 207 -16.97 -17.20 2.70
C ILE A 207 -18.32 -17.61 2.12
N GLU A 208 -18.54 -17.41 0.83
CA GLU A 208 -19.77 -17.74 0.12
C GLU A 208 -20.02 -19.25 0.05
N ALA A 209 -18.97 -20.03 -0.22
CA ALA A 209 -19.06 -21.49 -0.27
C ALA A 209 -19.16 -22.14 1.12
N GLY A 210 -18.69 -21.46 2.18
CA GLY A 210 -18.58 -22.04 3.52
C GLY A 210 -17.64 -23.25 3.60
N ASP A 211 -16.64 -23.31 2.70
CA ASP A 211 -15.76 -24.47 2.51
C ASP A 211 -14.47 -24.44 3.34
N ARG A 212 -14.28 -23.39 4.16
CA ARG A 212 -13.12 -23.17 5.04
C ARG A 212 -13.53 -23.08 6.52
N PRO A 213 -13.95 -24.17 7.17
CA PRO A 213 -14.35 -24.15 8.59
C PRO A 213 -13.18 -23.79 9.53
N ASN A 214 -11.94 -23.90 9.04
CA ASN A 214 -10.69 -23.56 9.72
C ASN A 214 -10.28 -22.06 9.55
N LEU A 215 -11.07 -21.26 8.83
CA LEU A 215 -10.91 -19.81 8.70
C LEU A 215 -11.97 -19.07 9.52
N ARG A 216 -11.53 -18.23 10.46
CA ARG A 216 -12.38 -17.29 11.19
C ARG A 216 -11.99 -15.87 10.86
N ILE A 217 -12.94 -15.02 10.52
CA ILE A 217 -12.74 -13.58 10.28
C ILE A 217 -13.52 -12.81 11.34
N MET A 218 -12.82 -11.99 12.13
CA MET A 218 -13.40 -11.11 13.14
C MET A 218 -13.38 -9.69 12.59
N LEU A 219 -14.53 -9.26 12.07
CA LEU A 219 -14.74 -7.91 11.53
C LEU A 219 -15.04 -6.91 12.65
N GLU A 220 -14.87 -5.61 12.36
CA GLU A 220 -15.10 -4.52 13.30
C GLU A 220 -14.41 -4.77 14.65
N THR A 221 -13.22 -5.38 14.57
CA THR A 221 -12.40 -5.78 15.71
C THR A 221 -11.01 -5.18 15.57
N TRP A 222 -10.61 -4.38 16.53
CA TRP A 222 -9.37 -3.62 16.46
C TRP A 222 -8.29 -4.20 17.37
N ALA A 223 -7.12 -4.52 16.81
CA ALA A 223 -5.94 -4.97 17.54
C ALA A 223 -5.17 -3.75 18.10
N TYR A 224 -4.94 -3.72 19.40
CA TYR A 224 -4.29 -2.58 20.05
C TYR A 224 -3.01 -2.90 20.80
N ARG A 225 -2.72 -4.18 21.09
CA ARG A 225 -1.49 -4.61 21.77
C ARG A 225 -1.20 -6.08 21.49
N LEU A 226 0.08 -6.40 21.37
CA LEU A 226 0.57 -7.78 21.29
C LEU A 226 0.79 -8.38 22.68
N GLU A 227 0.60 -9.68 22.83
CA GLU A 227 0.87 -10.44 24.05
C GLU A 227 2.11 -11.32 23.88
N PHE A 228 2.93 -11.40 24.92
CA PHE A 228 4.20 -12.12 24.89
C PHE A 228 4.43 -12.95 26.15
N ASP A 229 5.10 -14.10 25.96
CA ASP A 229 5.79 -14.85 26.99
C ASP A 229 7.31 -14.76 26.71
N GLY A 230 8.03 -14.01 27.54
CA GLY A 230 9.42 -13.65 27.26
C GLY A 230 9.55 -12.89 25.92
N THR A 231 10.32 -13.47 24.99
CA THR A 231 10.52 -12.95 23.62
C THR A 231 9.51 -13.48 22.62
N ARG A 232 8.67 -14.47 23.00
CA ARG A 232 7.72 -15.13 22.10
C ARG A 232 6.37 -14.43 22.13
N ALA A 233 5.89 -13.98 20.97
CA ALA A 233 4.52 -13.52 20.80
C ALA A 233 3.56 -14.72 20.94
N THR A 234 2.53 -14.55 21.78
CA THR A 234 1.55 -15.60 22.12
C THR A 234 0.13 -15.24 21.79
N GLY A 235 -0.11 -13.97 21.40
CA GLY A 235 -1.46 -13.51 21.05
C GLY A 235 -1.56 -12.02 20.80
N VAL A 236 -2.81 -11.58 20.68
CA VAL A 236 -3.17 -10.19 20.35
C VAL A 236 -4.35 -9.76 21.21
N HIS A 237 -4.22 -8.65 21.89
CA HIS A 237 -5.32 -7.98 22.55
C HIS A 237 -6.14 -7.20 21.52
N VAL A 238 -7.42 -7.45 21.50
CA VAL A 238 -8.37 -6.84 20.57
C VAL A 238 -9.53 -6.21 21.31
N ARG A 239 -10.16 -5.23 20.67
CA ARG A 239 -11.42 -4.63 21.11
C ARG A 239 -12.45 -4.76 19.99
N THR A 240 -13.61 -5.33 20.29
CA THR A 240 -14.74 -5.44 19.36
C THR A 240 -15.46 -4.09 19.25
N LYS A 241 -16.34 -3.93 18.26
CA LYS A 241 -17.17 -2.74 18.11
C LYS A 241 -18.06 -2.45 19.33
N ASP A 242 -18.44 -3.48 20.07
CA ASP A 242 -19.26 -3.37 21.28
C ASP A 242 -18.43 -3.02 22.53
N GLY A 243 -17.11 -2.82 22.35
CA GLY A 243 -16.15 -2.45 23.41
C GLY A 243 -15.67 -3.63 24.24
N GLU A 244 -15.96 -4.87 23.87
CA GLU A 244 -15.47 -6.06 24.54
C GLU A 244 -13.96 -6.23 24.26
N GLU A 245 -13.17 -6.41 25.30
CA GLU A 245 -11.75 -6.71 25.17
C GLU A 245 -11.51 -8.21 25.30
N ILE A 246 -10.77 -8.77 24.34
CA ILE A 246 -10.49 -10.22 24.22
C ILE A 246 -9.00 -10.39 23.92
N LEU A 247 -8.39 -11.43 24.50
CA LEU A 247 -7.05 -11.89 24.14
C LEU A 247 -7.16 -13.08 23.20
N LEU A 248 -6.83 -12.89 21.91
CA LEU A 248 -6.76 -13.95 20.93
C LEU A 248 -5.38 -14.63 20.99
N ARG A 249 -5.35 -15.96 21.16
CA ARG A 249 -4.11 -16.72 21.30
C ARG A 249 -3.67 -17.32 19.97
N ALA A 250 -2.36 -17.22 19.68
CA ALA A 250 -1.72 -17.89 18.54
C ALA A 250 -0.87 -19.04 19.04
N ALA A 251 -1.19 -20.26 18.62
CA ALA A 251 -0.43 -21.47 19.00
C ALA A 251 0.94 -21.51 18.28
N ARG A 252 1.01 -20.99 17.05
CA ARG A 252 2.24 -20.96 16.24
C ARG A 252 2.80 -19.56 16.12
N GLU A 253 2.14 -18.67 15.35
CA GLU A 253 2.65 -17.32 15.11
C GLU A 253 1.50 -16.28 15.00
N VAL A 254 1.83 -15.04 15.36
CA VAL A 254 1.06 -13.84 15.01
C VAL A 254 1.65 -13.27 13.72
N ILE A 255 0.80 -12.98 12.73
CA ILE A 255 1.21 -12.36 11.47
C ILE A 255 0.61 -10.96 11.40
N VAL A 256 1.45 -9.93 11.44
CA VAL A 256 0.99 -8.53 11.40
C VAL A 256 0.92 -8.08 9.94
N CYS A 257 -0.28 -7.72 9.50
CA CYS A 257 -0.62 -7.29 8.14
C CYS A 257 -1.47 -6.00 8.16
N ALA A 258 -1.25 -5.14 9.16
CA ALA A 258 -2.05 -3.94 9.38
C ALA A 258 -1.65 -2.73 8.50
N GLY A 259 -0.68 -2.92 7.61
CA GLY A 259 -0.19 -1.90 6.68
C GLY A 259 0.85 -0.96 7.26
N ALA A 260 1.41 -0.10 6.41
CA ALA A 260 2.58 0.74 6.75
C ALA A 260 2.33 1.77 7.87
N VAL A 261 1.08 2.00 8.27
CA VAL A 261 0.74 2.92 9.37
C VAL A 261 0.42 2.15 10.65
N ASP A 262 -0.51 1.21 10.60
CA ASP A 262 -0.98 0.54 11.83
C ASP A 262 -0.07 -0.62 12.28
N THR A 263 0.76 -1.17 11.41
CA THR A 263 1.78 -2.17 11.79
C THR A 263 2.82 -1.58 12.76
N PRO A 264 3.55 -0.51 12.42
CA PRO A 264 4.46 0.11 13.38
C PRO A 264 3.73 0.68 14.60
N ARG A 265 2.53 1.25 14.46
CA ARG A 265 1.70 1.71 15.57
C ARG A 265 1.43 0.60 16.58
N LEU A 266 1.02 -0.59 16.13
CA LEU A 266 0.79 -1.75 16.99
C LEU A 266 2.06 -2.20 17.72
N LEU A 267 3.20 -2.22 17.03
CA LEU A 267 4.50 -2.56 17.63
C LEU A 267 4.87 -1.56 18.72
N LEU A 268 4.79 -0.26 18.43
CA LEU A 268 5.12 0.81 19.37
C LEU A 268 4.24 0.74 20.64
N HIS A 269 2.91 0.57 20.50
CA HIS A 269 2.01 0.39 21.65
C HIS A 269 2.25 -0.93 22.40
N SER A 270 2.94 -1.89 21.79
CA SER A 270 3.36 -3.14 22.44
C SER A 270 4.74 -3.06 23.09
N GLY A 271 5.35 -1.87 23.12
CA GLY A 271 6.68 -1.64 23.68
C GLY A 271 7.83 -2.11 22.80
N ILE A 272 7.60 -2.24 21.49
CA ILE A 272 8.61 -2.64 20.49
C ILE A 272 8.91 -1.44 19.60
N GLY A 273 10.11 -0.88 19.71
CA GLY A 273 10.50 0.31 18.96
C GLY A 273 11.65 1.09 19.62
N PRO A 274 11.89 2.35 19.19
CA PRO A 274 12.94 3.20 19.74
C PRO A 274 12.74 3.41 21.25
N ARG A 275 13.71 2.97 22.04
CA ARG A 275 13.67 3.01 23.51
C ARG A 275 13.34 4.38 24.08
N GLU A 276 14.00 5.41 23.56
CA GLU A 276 13.87 6.78 24.09
C GLU A 276 12.48 7.34 23.82
N ASP A 277 11.93 7.13 22.61
CA ASP A 277 10.61 7.60 22.22
C ASP A 277 9.50 6.92 23.04
N LEU A 278 9.60 5.59 23.25
CA LEU A 278 8.65 4.84 24.06
C LEU A 278 8.69 5.27 25.52
N ALA A 279 9.89 5.40 26.09
CA ALA A 279 10.08 5.83 27.49
C ALA A 279 9.55 7.24 27.73
N ALA A 280 9.71 8.16 26.76
CA ALA A 280 9.20 9.52 26.85
C ALA A 280 7.66 9.58 26.96
N LEU A 281 6.96 8.58 26.43
CA LEU A 281 5.50 8.43 26.53
C LEU A 281 5.05 7.58 27.73
N GLY A 282 5.99 7.04 28.52
CA GLY A 282 5.68 6.13 29.64
C GLY A 282 5.26 4.73 29.18
N ILE A 283 5.61 4.33 27.96
CA ILE A 283 5.41 2.98 27.46
C ILE A 283 6.58 2.10 27.88
N ASP A 284 6.29 0.97 28.55
CA ASP A 284 7.31 0.01 28.96
C ASP A 284 8.02 -0.59 27.75
N VAL A 285 9.34 -0.42 27.68
CA VAL A 285 10.15 -0.94 26.58
C VAL A 285 10.35 -2.44 26.73
N ARG A 286 9.67 -3.21 25.90
CA ARG A 286 9.81 -4.66 25.82
C ARG A 286 11.02 -5.05 24.96
N HIS A 287 11.18 -4.42 23.82
CA HIS A 287 12.23 -4.71 22.86
C HIS A 287 12.67 -3.44 22.14
N ASP A 288 13.96 -3.10 22.32
CA ASP A 288 14.56 -1.94 21.67
C ASP A 288 14.84 -2.26 20.20
N LEU A 289 14.06 -1.66 19.30
CA LEU A 289 14.14 -1.88 17.85
C LEU A 289 14.01 -0.54 17.13
N PRO A 290 15.11 0.20 16.97
CA PRO A 290 15.09 1.61 16.55
C PRO A 290 14.53 1.86 15.16
N GLY A 291 14.49 0.84 14.29
CA GLY A 291 13.93 0.99 12.94
C GLY A 291 12.40 1.03 12.85
N VAL A 292 11.68 0.70 13.93
CA VAL A 292 10.21 0.73 13.92
C VAL A 292 9.71 2.16 13.78
N GLY A 293 8.95 2.40 12.70
CA GLY A 293 8.44 3.71 12.33
C GLY A 293 9.37 4.56 11.46
N GLU A 294 10.67 4.22 11.38
CA GLU A 294 11.62 4.90 10.49
C GLU A 294 11.46 4.49 9.02
N ASN A 295 12.12 5.20 8.10
CA ASN A 295 12.05 4.93 6.66
C ASN A 295 10.62 4.98 6.10
N LEU A 296 9.78 5.89 6.58
CA LEU A 296 8.46 6.12 6.00
C LEU A 296 8.61 6.67 4.57
N LEU A 297 8.15 5.89 3.62
CA LEU A 297 8.20 6.14 2.18
C LEU A 297 6.81 6.49 1.65
N ASP A 298 6.76 7.26 0.55
CA ASP A 298 5.53 7.50 -0.21
C ASP A 298 5.88 7.91 -1.64
N HIS A 299 4.91 7.87 -2.56
CA HIS A 299 4.99 8.50 -3.87
C HIS A 299 4.30 9.87 -3.81
N PRO A 300 5.03 10.98 -3.69
CA PRO A 300 4.44 12.31 -3.81
C PRO A 300 4.13 12.62 -5.27
N GLU A 301 3.03 13.31 -5.49
CA GLU A 301 2.62 13.83 -6.80
C GLU A 301 2.27 15.31 -6.73
N SER A 302 2.31 16.00 -7.87
CA SER A 302 1.73 17.32 -8.06
C SER A 302 0.55 17.23 -9.03
N VAL A 303 -0.15 18.31 -9.25
CA VAL A 303 -1.32 18.33 -10.14
C VAL A 303 -1.32 19.57 -11.03
N ILE A 304 -1.65 19.35 -12.31
CA ILE A 304 -1.95 20.41 -13.27
C ILE A 304 -3.34 20.14 -13.82
N VAL A 305 -4.17 21.19 -13.90
CA VAL A 305 -5.57 21.07 -14.31
C VAL A 305 -5.83 21.95 -15.54
N TRP A 306 -6.52 21.37 -16.50
CA TRP A 306 -7.04 22.08 -17.67
C TRP A 306 -8.55 22.05 -17.70
N GLU A 307 -9.17 23.20 -18.01
CA GLU A 307 -10.56 23.31 -18.42
C GLU A 307 -10.70 22.76 -19.86
N THR A 308 -11.75 21.99 -20.13
CA THR A 308 -12.09 21.49 -21.47
C THR A 308 -13.21 22.30 -22.10
N ASP A 309 -13.31 22.31 -23.45
CA ASP A 309 -14.36 23.04 -24.19
C ASP A 309 -15.78 22.49 -24.00
N GLY A 310 -15.94 21.42 -23.24
CA GLY A 310 -17.22 20.79 -22.95
C GLY A 310 -17.06 19.52 -22.11
N PRO A 311 -18.15 18.79 -21.89
CA PRO A 311 -18.14 17.58 -21.09
C PRO A 311 -17.26 16.51 -21.72
N ILE A 312 -16.54 15.80 -20.86
CA ILE A 312 -15.72 14.64 -21.25
C ILE A 312 -16.64 13.42 -21.47
N PRO A 313 -16.31 12.54 -22.44
CA PRO A 313 -17.05 11.28 -22.60
C PRO A 313 -17.10 10.48 -21.31
N GLU A 314 -18.29 9.97 -20.93
CA GLU A 314 -18.54 9.34 -19.64
C GLU A 314 -17.97 7.92 -19.50
N ASN A 315 -17.62 7.25 -20.62
CA ASN A 315 -17.10 5.89 -20.58
C ASN A 315 -15.68 5.88 -20.01
N SER A 316 -15.52 5.24 -18.87
CA SER A 316 -14.27 5.09 -18.14
C SER A 316 -14.39 3.96 -17.12
N ALA A 317 -13.31 3.25 -16.86
CA ALA A 317 -13.27 2.23 -15.81
C ALA A 317 -13.20 2.86 -14.42
N MET A 318 -12.41 3.96 -14.24
CA MET A 318 -12.16 4.56 -12.94
C MET A 318 -11.79 6.06 -12.98
N ASP A 319 -12.04 6.74 -14.10
CA ASP A 319 -11.74 8.17 -14.34
C ASP A 319 -10.24 8.54 -14.29
N SER A 320 -9.35 7.53 -14.36
CA SER A 320 -7.89 7.67 -14.50
C SER A 320 -7.33 6.42 -15.19
N ASP A 321 -7.71 6.20 -16.45
CA ASP A 321 -7.53 4.92 -17.13
C ASP A 321 -6.18 4.78 -17.83
N ALA A 322 -5.43 5.86 -17.99
CA ALA A 322 -4.16 5.89 -18.73
C ALA A 322 -3.07 6.63 -17.98
N GLY A 323 -1.83 6.29 -18.30
CA GLY A 323 -0.67 6.93 -17.71
C GLY A 323 0.59 6.81 -18.54
N LEU A 324 1.59 7.56 -18.11
CA LEU A 324 2.88 7.70 -18.76
C LEU A 324 3.99 7.43 -17.75
N PHE A 325 4.99 6.65 -18.15
CA PHE A 325 6.24 6.47 -17.44
C PHE A 325 7.39 7.00 -18.28
N VAL A 326 8.28 7.77 -17.67
CA VAL A 326 9.46 8.36 -18.30
C VAL A 326 10.69 8.03 -17.47
N ARG A 327 11.79 7.70 -18.12
CA ARG A 327 13.11 7.56 -17.54
C ARG A 327 13.96 8.75 -17.96
N ARG A 328 14.05 9.79 -17.12
CA ARG A 328 14.84 11.00 -17.38
C ARG A 328 16.33 10.78 -17.14
N ASP A 329 16.67 10.02 -16.10
CA ASP A 329 18.04 9.62 -15.81
C ASP A 329 18.34 8.28 -16.50
N PRO A 330 19.23 8.24 -17.53
CA PRO A 330 19.60 7.01 -18.21
C PRO A 330 20.23 5.95 -17.31
N GLU A 331 20.81 6.34 -16.18
CA GLU A 331 21.41 5.43 -15.19
C GLU A 331 20.36 4.83 -14.23
N SER A 332 19.15 5.35 -14.22
CA SER A 332 18.05 4.79 -13.42
C SER A 332 17.68 3.39 -13.89
N ARG A 333 17.44 2.47 -12.95
CA ARG A 333 17.01 1.09 -13.23
C ARG A 333 15.57 0.97 -13.74
N GLY A 334 14.78 2.00 -13.55
CA GLY A 334 13.37 2.09 -13.97
C GLY A 334 12.95 3.52 -14.25
N PRO A 335 11.67 3.76 -14.49
CA PRO A 335 11.14 5.10 -14.63
C PRO A 335 11.36 5.91 -13.35
N ASP A 336 11.64 7.20 -13.50
CA ASP A 336 11.84 8.14 -12.40
C ASP A 336 10.83 9.30 -12.42
N LEU A 337 9.93 9.31 -13.39
CA LEU A 337 8.77 10.19 -13.48
C LEU A 337 7.57 9.40 -14.03
N MET A 338 6.42 9.51 -13.37
CA MET A 338 5.17 8.88 -13.79
C MET A 338 4.06 9.92 -13.84
N PHE A 339 3.05 9.68 -14.68
CA PHE A 339 1.81 10.47 -14.73
C PHE A 339 0.60 9.57 -14.64
N HIS A 340 -0.38 9.98 -13.83
CA HIS A 340 -1.76 9.58 -14.05
C HIS A 340 -2.46 10.66 -14.87
N PHE A 341 -3.31 10.24 -15.80
CA PHE A 341 -4.21 11.13 -16.54
C PHE A 341 -5.62 10.94 -16.00
N TYR A 342 -6.10 11.94 -15.25
CA TYR A 342 -7.46 11.95 -14.72
C TYR A 342 -8.42 12.61 -15.68
N GLN A 343 -9.52 11.92 -15.99
CA GLN A 343 -10.63 12.43 -16.78
C GLN A 343 -11.61 13.25 -15.91
N ILE A 344 -11.12 13.84 -14.85
CA ILE A 344 -11.80 14.73 -13.92
C ILE A 344 -10.86 15.87 -13.51
N PRO A 345 -11.39 17.05 -13.14
CA PRO A 345 -10.58 18.11 -12.54
C PRO A 345 -10.29 17.77 -11.07
N PHE A 346 -9.08 17.30 -10.79
CA PHE A 346 -8.61 16.97 -9.45
C PHE A 346 -8.05 18.21 -8.77
N THR A 347 -8.87 18.95 -8.01
CA THR A 347 -8.60 20.32 -7.55
C THR A 347 -8.53 20.52 -6.04
N ASP A 348 -8.64 19.48 -5.21
CA ASP A 348 -8.76 19.62 -3.75
C ASP A 348 -7.64 20.49 -3.12
N ASN A 349 -6.39 20.26 -3.48
CA ASN A 349 -5.28 21.08 -3.01
C ASN A 349 -5.16 22.45 -3.73
N PRO A 350 -5.32 22.54 -5.06
CA PRO A 350 -5.42 23.84 -5.75
C PRO A 350 -6.52 24.75 -5.22
N GLU A 351 -7.73 24.27 -4.96
CA GLU A 351 -8.83 25.08 -4.39
C GLU A 351 -8.44 25.71 -3.04
N ARG A 352 -7.69 24.98 -2.20
CA ARG A 352 -7.16 25.51 -0.93
C ARG A 352 -6.24 26.72 -1.13
N LEU A 353 -5.58 26.83 -2.30
CA LEU A 353 -4.73 27.97 -2.67
C LEU A 353 -5.49 29.06 -3.45
N GLY A 354 -6.80 28.91 -3.62
CA GLY A 354 -7.66 29.88 -4.28
C GLY A 354 -7.83 29.68 -5.78
N TYR A 355 -7.35 28.56 -6.34
CA TYR A 355 -7.66 28.20 -7.73
C TYR A 355 -9.12 27.77 -7.86
N GLU A 356 -9.71 28.03 -9.01
CA GLU A 356 -11.09 27.61 -9.28
C GLU A 356 -11.16 26.11 -9.66
N LYS A 357 -12.31 25.50 -9.46
CA LYS A 357 -12.64 24.20 -10.02
C LYS A 357 -13.43 24.38 -11.31
N PRO A 358 -12.93 23.97 -12.47
CA PRO A 358 -13.69 24.05 -13.71
C PRO A 358 -14.85 23.07 -13.68
N GLU A 359 -15.96 23.41 -14.36
CA GLU A 359 -17.12 22.52 -14.49
C GLU A 359 -16.75 21.25 -15.27
N HIS A 360 -15.94 21.40 -16.31
CA HIS A 360 -15.39 20.31 -17.13
C HIS A 360 -13.89 20.46 -17.22
N GLY A 361 -13.15 19.38 -17.02
CA GLY A 361 -11.71 19.45 -17.06
C GLY A 361 -11.02 18.10 -16.87
N VAL A 362 -9.73 18.11 -17.12
CA VAL A 362 -8.82 16.97 -16.92
C VAL A 362 -7.66 17.38 -16.05
N SER A 363 -7.00 16.41 -15.46
CA SER A 363 -5.78 16.63 -14.69
C SER A 363 -4.67 15.68 -15.13
N MET A 364 -3.45 16.18 -15.12
CA MET A 364 -2.24 15.34 -15.17
C MET A 364 -1.53 15.46 -13.83
N THR A 365 -1.17 14.32 -13.25
CA THR A 365 -0.47 14.30 -11.97
C THR A 365 0.90 13.66 -12.12
N PRO A 366 1.95 14.47 -12.34
CA PRO A 366 3.31 13.97 -12.28
C PRO A 366 3.63 13.52 -10.86
N ASN A 367 4.14 12.30 -10.72
CA ASN A 367 4.59 11.76 -9.45
C ASN A 367 6.03 11.21 -9.54
N ILE A 368 6.61 10.96 -8.37
CA ILE A 368 8.01 10.55 -8.24
C ILE A 368 8.06 9.06 -7.89
N PRO A 369 8.29 8.16 -8.86
CA PRO A 369 8.37 6.71 -8.61
C PRO A 369 9.49 6.29 -7.65
N LYS A 370 10.61 6.99 -7.66
CA LYS A 370 11.78 6.71 -6.82
C LYS A 370 12.14 7.92 -5.95
N PRO A 371 11.29 8.30 -4.98
CA PRO A 371 11.54 9.45 -4.12
C PRO A 371 12.77 9.22 -3.24
N ARG A 372 13.52 10.28 -2.95
CA ARG A 372 14.71 10.26 -2.10
C ARG A 372 14.43 10.71 -0.68
N SER A 373 13.41 11.52 -0.48
CA SER A 373 12.96 11.93 0.87
C SER A 373 12.54 10.73 1.70
N ARG A 374 12.88 10.75 2.99
CA ARG A 374 12.59 9.68 3.96
C ARG A 374 11.99 10.28 5.22
N GLY A 375 10.84 9.79 5.59
CA GLY A 375 10.12 10.21 6.77
C GLY A 375 10.16 9.21 7.91
N ARG A 376 9.33 9.47 8.91
CA ARG A 376 9.10 8.57 10.04
C ARG A 376 7.66 8.62 10.54
N LEU A 377 7.24 7.55 11.19
CA LEU A 377 6.01 7.46 11.98
C LEU A 377 6.39 7.35 13.45
N TYR A 378 5.71 8.08 14.33
CA TYR A 378 5.95 8.00 15.77
C TYR A 378 4.65 8.24 16.55
N LEU A 379 4.61 7.74 17.80
CA LEU A 379 3.49 8.00 18.69
C LEU A 379 3.61 9.38 19.33
N THR A 380 2.47 10.01 19.58
CA THR A 380 2.36 11.25 20.36
C THR A 380 1.64 11.04 21.69
N SER A 381 1.15 9.83 21.95
CA SER A 381 0.44 9.43 23.16
C SER A 381 0.60 7.94 23.41
N ALA A 382 0.55 7.53 24.68
CA ALA A 382 0.45 6.12 25.06
C ALA A 382 -0.96 5.55 24.86
N ASP A 383 -1.95 6.40 24.63
CA ASP A 383 -3.32 5.98 24.32
C ASP A 383 -3.40 5.43 22.90
N PRO A 384 -3.75 4.14 22.73
CA PRO A 384 -3.79 3.53 21.40
C PRO A 384 -4.93 4.05 20.51
N GLU A 385 -5.86 4.85 20.99
CA GLU A 385 -6.89 5.50 20.19
C GLU A 385 -6.39 6.78 19.50
N VAL A 386 -5.29 7.36 20.00
CA VAL A 386 -4.67 8.53 19.37
C VAL A 386 -3.92 8.11 18.11
N LYS A 387 -4.21 8.77 17.00
CA LYS A 387 -3.51 8.50 15.72
C LYS A 387 -2.02 8.84 15.84
N PRO A 388 -1.12 8.04 15.21
CA PRO A 388 0.30 8.36 15.19
C PRO A 388 0.57 9.60 14.35
N ALA A 389 1.71 10.24 14.59
CA ALA A 389 2.24 11.29 13.73
C ALA A 389 2.88 10.67 12.49
N LEU A 390 2.52 11.20 11.31
CA LEU A 390 3.09 10.84 10.01
C LEU A 390 3.92 12.01 9.50
N ASP A 391 5.21 11.94 9.69
CA ASP A 391 6.17 12.92 9.20
C ASP A 391 6.88 12.38 7.96
N PHE A 392 6.34 12.64 6.78
CA PHE A 392 6.90 12.15 5.51
C PHE A 392 8.16 12.88 5.08
N ARG A 393 8.39 14.09 5.61
CA ARG A 393 9.53 14.95 5.23
C ARG A 393 9.62 15.16 3.72
N TYR A 394 8.48 15.40 3.07
CA TYR A 394 8.44 15.60 1.62
C TYR A 394 9.41 16.69 1.18
N PHE A 395 10.13 16.43 0.08
CA PHE A 395 11.08 17.34 -0.56
C PHE A 395 12.24 17.79 0.35
N THR A 396 12.67 16.91 1.27
CA THR A 396 13.80 17.21 2.17
C THR A 396 15.09 16.50 1.78
N ASP A 397 15.10 15.79 0.68
CA ASP A 397 16.30 15.19 0.11
C ASP A 397 17.37 16.26 -0.19
N GLU A 398 18.64 15.91 0.05
CA GLU A 398 19.78 16.86 0.01
C GLU A 398 19.98 17.49 -1.36
N ASP A 399 19.78 16.70 -2.43
CA ASP A 399 20.01 17.13 -3.81
C ASP A 399 18.79 17.80 -4.45
N ASP A 400 17.67 17.96 -3.72
CA ASP A 400 16.39 18.44 -4.26
C ASP A 400 15.89 17.65 -5.48
N HIS A 401 16.21 16.37 -5.53
CA HIS A 401 15.81 15.47 -6.61
C HIS A 401 14.28 15.42 -6.73
N ASP A 402 13.59 15.26 -5.60
CA ASP A 402 12.13 15.13 -5.57
C ASP A 402 11.45 16.40 -6.11
N GLY A 403 11.92 17.59 -5.69
CA GLY A 403 11.40 18.87 -6.17
C GLY A 403 11.63 19.08 -7.67
N ARG A 404 12.86 18.84 -8.14
CA ARG A 404 13.19 18.97 -9.57
C ARG A 404 12.40 17.99 -10.45
N THR A 405 12.15 16.78 -9.96
CA THR A 405 11.32 15.80 -10.68
C THR A 405 9.92 16.34 -10.96
N LEU A 406 9.29 17.01 -9.99
CA LEU A 406 7.97 17.61 -10.20
C LEU A 406 8.01 18.82 -11.14
N VAL A 407 9.10 19.62 -11.12
CA VAL A 407 9.27 20.73 -12.08
C VAL A 407 9.32 20.19 -13.52
N ASP A 408 10.14 19.17 -13.76
CA ASP A 408 10.24 18.53 -15.07
C ASP A 408 8.90 17.89 -15.47
N GLY A 409 8.20 17.27 -14.51
CA GLY A 409 6.86 16.72 -14.70
C GLY A 409 5.84 17.77 -15.15
N ILE A 410 5.80 18.93 -14.50
CA ILE A 410 4.89 20.03 -14.88
C ILE A 410 5.22 20.57 -16.29
N LYS A 411 6.49 20.73 -16.61
CA LYS A 411 6.92 21.14 -17.95
C LYS A 411 6.48 20.14 -19.02
N LEU A 412 6.75 18.86 -18.80
CA LEU A 412 6.34 17.79 -19.73
C LEU A 412 4.81 17.71 -19.86
N ALA A 413 4.05 17.88 -18.78
CA ALA A 413 2.59 17.91 -18.85
C ALA A 413 2.08 19.04 -19.75
N ARG A 414 2.71 20.21 -19.72
CA ARG A 414 2.39 21.33 -20.63
C ARG A 414 2.74 21.01 -22.09
N GLU A 415 3.86 20.35 -22.34
CA GLU A 415 4.23 19.88 -23.69
C GLU A 415 3.19 18.88 -24.22
N ILE A 416 2.76 17.93 -23.39
CA ILE A 416 1.71 16.97 -23.73
C ILE A 416 0.39 17.70 -24.03
N ALA A 417 -0.01 18.63 -23.16
CA ALA A 417 -1.23 19.41 -23.33
C ALA A 417 -1.24 20.28 -24.60
N ALA A 418 -0.08 20.74 -25.06
CA ALA A 418 0.08 21.50 -26.30
C ALA A 418 0.20 20.62 -27.56
N THR A 419 0.24 19.29 -27.41
CA THR A 419 0.44 18.35 -28.51
C THR A 419 -0.90 17.76 -28.99
N GLU A 420 -1.11 17.77 -30.33
CA GLU A 420 -2.26 17.10 -30.93
C GLU A 420 -2.11 15.56 -30.81
N PRO A 421 -3.21 14.80 -30.60
CA PRO A 421 -4.60 15.28 -30.65
C PRO A 421 -5.18 15.80 -29.33
N LEU A 422 -4.47 15.76 -28.19
CA LEU A 422 -5.01 16.21 -26.91
C LEU A 422 -5.31 17.71 -26.88
N ALA A 423 -4.48 18.54 -27.52
CA ALA A 423 -4.57 19.99 -27.49
C ALA A 423 -5.96 20.55 -27.88
N HIS A 424 -6.68 19.90 -28.81
CA HIS A 424 -8.00 20.38 -29.27
C HIS A 424 -9.12 20.23 -28.22
N TRP A 425 -8.91 19.41 -27.16
CA TRP A 425 -9.86 19.29 -26.05
C TRP A 425 -9.74 20.39 -25.03
N LEU A 426 -8.53 21.01 -24.93
CA LEU A 426 -8.14 21.85 -23.82
C LEU A 426 -8.37 23.33 -24.14
N LYS A 427 -9.12 24.01 -23.28
CA LYS A 427 -9.45 25.43 -23.42
C LYS A 427 -8.39 26.33 -22.78
N ARG A 428 -7.99 26.02 -21.56
CA ARG A 428 -6.97 26.77 -20.82
C ARG A 428 -6.41 25.93 -19.66
N GLU A 429 -5.18 26.24 -19.26
CA GLU A 429 -4.62 25.76 -17.99
C GLU A 429 -5.25 26.56 -16.84
N VAL A 430 -5.82 25.86 -15.85
CA VAL A 430 -6.47 26.45 -14.68
C VAL A 430 -5.47 26.64 -13.55
N CYS A 431 -4.66 25.64 -13.27
CA CYS A 431 -3.59 25.69 -12.29
C CYS A 431 -2.37 24.85 -12.74
N PRO A 432 -1.14 25.40 -12.52
CA PRO A 432 -0.82 26.69 -11.87
C PRO A 432 -1.22 27.94 -12.65
N GLY A 433 -1.50 27.86 -13.95
CA GLY A 433 -1.74 28.97 -14.86
C GLY A 433 -0.51 29.30 -15.71
N PRO A 434 -0.72 29.85 -16.93
CA PRO A 434 0.35 30.07 -17.91
C PRO A 434 1.38 31.12 -17.50
N GLU A 435 1.11 31.90 -16.45
CA GLU A 435 2.03 32.89 -15.89
C GLU A 435 3.12 32.29 -15.00
N VAL A 436 2.93 31.07 -14.47
CA VAL A 436 3.91 30.37 -13.63
C VAL A 436 4.90 29.67 -14.55
N THR A 437 6.03 30.29 -14.85
CA THR A 437 6.98 29.83 -15.89
C THR A 437 8.39 29.56 -15.41
N SER A 438 8.86 30.25 -14.35
CA SER A 438 10.20 29.97 -13.80
C SER A 438 10.24 28.64 -13.05
N ASP A 439 11.41 28.00 -13.02
CA ASP A 439 11.59 26.76 -12.27
C ASP A 439 11.32 26.93 -10.78
N GLU A 440 11.62 28.12 -10.23
CA GLU A 440 11.34 28.47 -8.85
C GLU A 440 9.84 28.54 -8.58
N ASP A 441 9.08 29.26 -9.41
CA ASP A 441 7.62 29.39 -9.26
C ASP A 441 6.91 28.06 -9.47
N ILE A 442 7.33 27.27 -10.46
CA ILE A 442 6.82 25.91 -10.70
C ILE A 442 7.10 25.02 -9.49
N SER A 443 8.32 25.05 -8.94
CA SER A 443 8.69 24.27 -7.76
C SER A 443 7.87 24.69 -6.53
N GLU A 444 7.67 25.99 -6.31
CA GLU A 444 6.85 26.49 -5.21
C GLU A 444 5.39 26.03 -5.34
N TYR A 445 4.80 26.16 -6.52
CA TYR A 445 3.46 25.66 -6.80
C TYR A 445 3.39 24.15 -6.56
N ALA A 446 4.27 23.36 -7.20
CA ALA A 446 4.26 21.90 -7.16
C ALA A 446 4.29 21.37 -5.72
N ARG A 447 5.12 21.98 -4.86
CA ARG A 447 5.23 21.61 -3.44
C ARG A 447 4.00 21.97 -2.62
N LYS A 448 3.39 23.15 -2.88
CA LYS A 448 2.21 23.64 -2.15
C LYS A 448 0.94 22.86 -2.48
N VAL A 449 0.81 22.35 -3.72
CA VAL A 449 -0.31 21.51 -4.14
C VAL A 449 0.00 20.02 -4.05
N ALA A 450 1.22 19.66 -3.65
CA ALA A 450 1.63 18.27 -3.57
C ALA A 450 0.60 17.42 -2.85
N HIS A 451 0.42 16.23 -3.37
CA HIS A 451 -0.48 15.21 -2.85
C HIS A 451 0.27 13.88 -2.69
N THR A 452 -0.36 12.90 -2.10
CA THR A 452 0.12 11.51 -2.06
C THR A 452 -0.60 10.68 -3.11
N VAL A 453 0.09 9.72 -3.72
CA VAL A 453 -0.56 8.64 -4.48
C VAL A 453 -1.10 7.56 -3.53
N TYR A 454 -1.12 7.84 -2.20
CA TYR A 454 -1.58 6.94 -1.14
C TYR A 454 -0.75 5.67 -0.99
N HIS A 455 0.58 5.76 -1.13
CA HIS A 455 1.52 4.64 -1.13
C HIS A 455 2.47 4.57 0.08
N PRO A 456 2.04 4.81 1.35
CA PRO A 456 2.96 4.71 2.48
C PRO A 456 3.53 3.30 2.60
N ALA A 457 4.86 3.22 2.82
CA ALA A 457 5.61 1.98 2.91
C ALA A 457 6.85 2.12 3.80
N GLY A 458 7.54 1.02 4.09
CA GLY A 458 8.90 1.01 4.61
C GLY A 458 9.09 1.13 6.11
N THR A 459 8.05 1.36 6.89
CA THR A 459 8.09 1.68 8.33
C THR A 459 8.51 0.53 9.26
N CYS A 460 8.66 -0.68 8.73
CA CYS A 460 9.21 -1.86 9.42
C CYS A 460 10.11 -2.62 8.45
N ARG A 461 11.02 -1.90 7.78
CA ARG A 461 11.75 -2.39 6.62
C ARG A 461 12.56 -3.66 6.87
N MET A 462 12.65 -4.47 5.85
CA MET A 462 13.53 -5.62 5.75
C MET A 462 14.97 -5.17 5.49
N GLY A 463 15.96 -5.94 5.95
CA GLY A 463 17.36 -5.63 5.65
C GLY A 463 18.35 -6.69 6.12
N ALA A 464 19.64 -6.44 5.92
CA ALA A 464 20.74 -7.34 6.26
C ALA A 464 20.89 -7.55 7.77
N ALA A 465 21.51 -8.65 8.19
CA ALA A 465 21.63 -9.03 9.60
C ALA A 465 22.38 -8.00 10.47
N ASP A 466 23.30 -7.26 9.89
CA ASP A 466 24.11 -6.21 10.52
C ASP A 466 23.48 -4.81 10.45
N ASP A 467 22.37 -4.67 9.73
CA ASP A 467 21.65 -3.41 9.63
C ASP A 467 20.80 -3.15 10.88
N GLN A 468 21.23 -2.20 11.72
CA GLN A 468 20.58 -1.86 12.98
C GLN A 468 19.19 -1.20 12.79
N GLN A 469 18.89 -0.71 11.60
CA GLN A 469 17.60 -0.09 11.26
C GLN A 469 16.61 -1.07 10.62
N ALA A 470 17.03 -2.31 10.33
CA ALA A 470 16.12 -3.31 9.82
C ALA A 470 15.25 -3.90 10.93
N VAL A 471 13.93 -3.89 10.73
CA VAL A 471 12.94 -4.41 11.67
C VAL A 471 12.70 -5.90 11.48
N VAL A 472 12.64 -6.36 10.23
CA VAL A 472 12.45 -7.76 9.91
C VAL A 472 13.63 -8.35 9.12
N ASP A 473 13.81 -9.65 9.26
CA ASP A 473 14.74 -10.42 8.44
C ASP A 473 14.11 -10.83 7.08
N PRO A 474 14.88 -11.41 6.14
CA PRO A 474 14.34 -11.87 4.86
C PRO A 474 13.25 -12.95 4.94
N GLN A 475 13.05 -13.57 6.09
CA GLN A 475 11.93 -14.46 6.37
C GLN A 475 10.74 -13.74 7.00
N LEU A 476 10.74 -12.39 6.99
CA LEU A 476 9.71 -11.52 7.55
C LEU A 476 9.55 -11.61 9.08
N ARG A 477 10.47 -12.24 9.81
CA ARG A 477 10.44 -12.37 11.26
C ARG A 477 10.94 -11.07 11.90
N ILE A 478 10.26 -10.60 12.94
CA ILE A 478 10.75 -9.44 13.72
C ILE A 478 12.04 -9.85 14.42
N ARG A 479 13.07 -9.06 14.25
CA ARG A 479 14.40 -9.33 14.83
C ARG A 479 14.35 -9.37 16.35
N GLY A 480 15.00 -10.38 16.93
CA GLY A 480 15.09 -10.58 18.38
C GLY A 480 13.81 -11.07 19.04
N LEU A 481 12.73 -11.29 18.28
CA LEU A 481 11.46 -11.83 18.76
C LEU A 481 11.11 -13.13 18.05
N GLU A 482 10.29 -13.96 18.71
CA GLU A 482 9.83 -15.25 18.21
C GLU A 482 8.31 -15.26 18.05
N GLY A 483 7.80 -16.14 17.17
CA GLY A 483 6.37 -16.34 17.00
C GLY A 483 5.64 -15.14 16.40
N ILE A 484 6.33 -14.24 15.69
CA ILE A 484 5.74 -13.07 15.07
C ILE A 484 6.45 -12.70 13.76
N ARG A 485 5.66 -12.34 12.75
CA ARG A 485 6.12 -11.83 11.44
C ARG A 485 5.34 -10.58 11.05
N ILE A 486 5.90 -9.83 10.11
CA ILE A 486 5.23 -8.72 9.42
C ILE A 486 5.17 -9.04 7.94
N ALA A 487 3.99 -8.88 7.33
CA ALA A 487 3.80 -9.15 5.91
C ALA A 487 2.82 -8.13 5.30
N ASP A 488 3.29 -6.92 5.04
CA ASP A 488 2.56 -5.85 4.35
C ASP A 488 3.55 -4.81 3.78
N ALA A 489 3.07 -3.65 3.34
CA ALA A 489 3.92 -2.61 2.75
C ALA A 489 4.98 -2.04 3.72
N SER A 490 4.81 -2.22 5.04
CA SER A 490 5.80 -1.72 6.02
C SER A 490 7.17 -2.39 5.88
N VAL A 491 7.24 -3.60 5.31
CA VAL A 491 8.51 -4.33 5.19
C VAL A 491 9.37 -3.90 4.00
N PHE A 492 8.89 -3.01 3.14
CA PHE A 492 9.59 -2.57 1.95
C PHE A 492 10.91 -1.86 2.30
N PRO A 493 12.07 -2.34 1.83
CA PRO A 493 13.34 -1.63 2.04
C PRO A 493 13.41 -0.33 1.25
N THR A 494 12.95 -0.37 -0.01
CA THR A 494 12.88 0.75 -0.94
C THR A 494 11.52 0.80 -1.62
N MET A 495 11.15 1.97 -2.13
CA MET A 495 9.91 2.14 -2.87
C MET A 495 10.02 1.52 -4.26
N PRO A 496 9.07 0.66 -4.71
CA PRO A 496 9.04 0.24 -6.11
C PRO A 496 8.71 1.41 -7.02
N ALA A 497 9.21 1.38 -8.26
CA ALA A 497 8.94 2.43 -9.25
C ALA A 497 7.49 2.42 -9.80
N VAL A 498 6.64 1.59 -9.24
CA VAL A 498 5.24 1.38 -9.64
C VAL A 498 4.33 1.31 -8.41
N ASN A 499 3.02 1.36 -8.61
CA ASN A 499 2.03 1.24 -7.52
C ASN A 499 2.26 -0.03 -6.70
N PRO A 500 2.28 0.02 -5.35
CA PRO A 500 2.79 -1.06 -4.50
C PRO A 500 1.84 -2.25 -4.32
N MET A 501 0.55 -2.15 -4.69
CA MET A 501 -0.47 -3.16 -4.36
C MET A 501 -0.07 -4.58 -4.78
N ILE A 502 0.40 -4.76 -6.02
CA ILE A 502 0.83 -6.08 -6.51
C ILE A 502 2.04 -6.57 -5.73
N GLY A 503 3.00 -5.70 -5.40
CA GLY A 503 4.12 -6.04 -4.53
C GLY A 503 3.66 -6.56 -3.16
N VAL A 504 2.64 -5.94 -2.57
CA VAL A 504 2.06 -6.39 -1.28
C VAL A 504 1.35 -7.73 -1.40
N LEU A 505 0.61 -7.98 -2.50
CA LEU A 505 0.02 -9.31 -2.76
C LEU A 505 1.10 -10.38 -2.87
N MET A 506 2.20 -10.09 -3.58
CA MET A 506 3.35 -11.01 -3.73
C MET A 506 4.09 -11.25 -2.41
N VAL A 507 4.19 -10.24 -1.53
CA VAL A 507 4.68 -10.41 -0.14
C VAL A 507 3.77 -11.38 0.61
N GLY A 508 2.45 -11.27 0.46
CA GLY A 508 1.48 -12.19 1.06
C GLY A 508 1.67 -13.64 0.60
N GLU A 509 1.80 -13.86 -0.72
CA GLU A 509 2.04 -15.19 -1.30
C GLU A 509 3.36 -15.80 -0.78
N LYS A 510 4.44 -15.01 -0.75
CA LYS A 510 5.73 -15.46 -0.23
C LYS A 510 5.69 -15.74 1.27
N CYS A 511 5.02 -14.91 2.07
CA CYS A 511 4.85 -15.16 3.49
C CYS A 511 4.14 -16.49 3.75
N ALA A 512 3.06 -16.77 3.01
CA ALA A 512 2.33 -18.03 3.13
C ALA A 512 3.22 -19.25 2.81
N GLU A 513 4.08 -19.16 1.79
CA GLU A 513 5.04 -20.20 1.44
C GLU A 513 6.08 -20.42 2.54
N LEU A 514 6.68 -19.35 3.08
CA LEU A 514 7.63 -19.39 4.19
C LEU A 514 7.04 -20.06 5.45
N LEU A 515 5.74 -19.86 5.71
CA LEU A 515 5.03 -20.49 6.82
C LEU A 515 4.75 -21.97 6.57
N ALA A 516 4.41 -22.35 5.33
CA ALA A 516 4.15 -23.74 4.95
C ALA A 516 5.43 -24.60 4.99
N ASP A 517 6.58 -24.09 4.57
CA ASP A 517 7.85 -24.79 4.61
C ASP A 517 8.29 -25.09 6.05
N ARG A 518 8.15 -24.13 6.95
CA ARG A 518 8.45 -24.33 8.38
C ARG A 518 7.55 -25.41 9.00
N ALA A 519 6.29 -25.50 8.60
CA ALA A 519 5.39 -26.53 9.09
C ALA A 519 5.84 -27.94 8.68
N ARG A 520 6.47 -28.09 7.53
CA ARG A 520 7.05 -29.37 7.06
C ARG A 520 8.30 -29.74 7.84
N ASP A 521 9.17 -28.77 8.15
CA ASP A 521 10.43 -28.99 8.88
C ASP A 521 10.20 -29.37 10.35
N THR A 522 9.08 -28.96 10.94
CA THR A 522 8.70 -29.26 12.33
C THR A 522 7.83 -30.52 12.48
N ALA A 523 7.37 -31.13 11.39
CA ALA A 523 6.63 -32.39 11.44
C ALA A 523 7.55 -33.53 11.92
N PRO A 524 7.15 -34.37 12.89
CA PRO A 524 7.97 -35.47 13.33
C PRO A 524 8.21 -36.44 12.16
N VAL A 525 9.48 -36.71 11.88
CA VAL A 525 9.88 -37.74 10.90
C VAL A 525 9.27 -39.07 11.36
N THR A 526 8.15 -39.46 10.76
CA THR A 526 7.61 -40.82 10.95
C THR A 526 8.59 -41.78 10.29
N SER A 527 9.46 -42.40 11.10
CA SER A 527 10.33 -43.45 10.66
C SER A 527 9.45 -44.63 10.19
N THR A 528 9.29 -44.79 8.89
CA THR A 528 8.82 -46.05 8.32
C THR A 528 9.93 -47.07 8.52
N SER A 529 9.85 -47.80 9.62
CA SER A 529 10.63 -49.04 9.80
C SER A 529 10.15 -50.05 8.76
N THR A 530 10.86 -50.13 7.64
CA THR A 530 10.76 -51.32 6.78
C THR A 530 11.32 -52.50 7.54
N GLY A 531 10.43 -53.25 8.21
CA GLY A 531 10.72 -54.57 8.75
C GLY A 531 11.07 -55.49 7.60
N GLY A 532 12.36 -55.72 7.41
CA GLY A 532 12.83 -56.81 6.58
C GLY A 532 12.54 -58.14 7.28
N ASP A 533 11.56 -58.89 6.81
CA ASP A 533 11.41 -60.28 7.13
C ASP A 533 12.37 -61.09 6.28
N ALA A 534 13.38 -61.62 6.97
CA ALA A 534 14.21 -62.69 6.45
C ALA A 534 13.47 -64.01 6.64
N ARG A 535 13.12 -64.66 5.54
CA ARG A 535 13.13 -66.14 5.40
C ARG A 535 13.19 -66.54 3.94
#